data_65b4783fbebcaecb6a4f76530dd17919
#
_entry.id   65b4783fbebcaecb6a4f76530dd17919
#
_cell.length_a   1.000
_cell.length_b   1.000
_cell.length_c   1.000
_cell.angle_alpha   90.00
_cell.angle_beta   90.00
_cell.angle_gamma   90.00
#
_symmetry.space_group_name_H-M   'P 1'
#
loop_
_entity.id
_entity.type
_entity.pdbx_description
1 polymer ?
#
loop_
_entity_poly.entity_id
_entity_poly.type
_entity_poly.pdbx_seq_one_letter_code
_entity_poly.pdbx_strand_id
1 'polypeptide(L)'
;MTDDQDQHTTSGQPSTLARPGGQTLAYHATPGKGPTVVWFGGFKSDMTGSKATAIEEWARARGQAYVRFDYFGHGEAEGEFAKGTITRWRADALAVLDELAPGPVILVGSSMGGWIACLAAMVRPEQVQGLVLVAPAPDFTEKLMGPEIDAAARRALEETGVWMRPSDYGEPYPITRSLLEDGDRW
;
A
#
# COMPACT_ATOMS: atom_id res chain seq x y z
N MET A 1 -4.27 -39.15 -23.78
CA MET A 1 -3.28 -38.06 -23.90
C MET A 1 -4.07 -36.80 -24.25
N THR A 2 -4.51 -36.10 -23.30
CA THR A 2 -5.15 -34.78 -23.44
C THR A 2 -4.32 -33.82 -22.60
N ASP A 3 -3.65 -32.92 -23.32
CA ASP A 3 -2.88 -31.81 -22.76
C ASP A 3 -3.81 -30.92 -21.95
N ASP A 4 -3.67 -30.97 -20.65
CA ASP A 4 -4.24 -30.01 -19.71
C ASP A 4 -3.24 -28.84 -19.68
N GLN A 5 -3.44 -27.87 -20.57
CA GLN A 5 -2.68 -26.63 -20.58
C GLN A 5 -3.17 -25.78 -19.40
N ASP A 6 -2.32 -25.70 -18.39
CA ASP A 6 -2.35 -24.71 -17.33
C ASP A 6 -2.64 -23.31 -17.92
N GLN A 7 -3.89 -22.90 -17.89
CA GLN A 7 -4.25 -21.51 -18.12
C GLN A 7 -3.90 -20.72 -16.86
N HIS A 8 -2.65 -20.32 -16.76
CA HIS A 8 -2.28 -19.15 -15.96
C HIS A 8 -3.06 -17.95 -16.52
N THR A 9 -4.20 -17.67 -15.94
CA THR A 9 -4.93 -16.43 -16.22
C THR A 9 -4.09 -15.26 -15.75
N THR A 10 -3.33 -14.68 -16.67
CA THR A 10 -2.73 -13.37 -16.53
C THR A 10 -3.83 -12.41 -16.07
N SER A 11 -3.65 -11.81 -14.91
CA SER A 11 -4.49 -10.70 -14.46
C SER A 11 -4.47 -9.62 -15.54
N GLY A 12 -5.64 -9.28 -16.09
CA GLY A 12 -5.76 -8.20 -17.08
C GLY A 12 -5.14 -6.89 -16.55
N GLN A 13 -5.00 -5.89 -17.43
CA GLN A 13 -4.51 -4.58 -17.01
C GLN A 13 -5.32 -4.05 -15.81
N PRO A 14 -4.67 -3.37 -14.84
CA PRO A 14 -5.36 -2.81 -13.70
C PRO A 14 -6.34 -1.73 -14.13
N SER A 15 -7.41 -1.58 -13.37
CA SER A 15 -8.29 -0.42 -13.44
C SER A 15 -7.64 0.77 -12.75
N THR A 16 -8.12 1.97 -13.02
CA THR A 16 -7.60 3.20 -12.42
C THR A 16 -8.68 3.92 -11.60
N LEU A 17 -8.24 4.51 -10.48
CA LEU A 17 -9.06 5.36 -9.63
C LEU A 17 -8.49 6.79 -9.65
N ALA A 18 -9.25 7.75 -10.18
CA ALA A 18 -8.83 9.13 -10.26
C ALA A 18 -8.70 9.77 -8.87
N ARG A 19 -7.68 10.62 -8.70
CA ARG A 19 -7.42 11.34 -7.46
C ARG A 19 -7.44 12.85 -7.68
N PRO A 20 -7.73 13.65 -6.65
CA PRO A 20 -7.55 15.09 -6.71
C PRO A 20 -6.11 15.45 -7.13
N GLY A 21 -5.96 16.35 -8.10
CA GLY A 21 -4.66 16.71 -8.66
C GLY A 21 -4.31 15.97 -9.95
N GLY A 22 -5.22 15.12 -10.46
CA GLY A 22 -5.13 14.51 -11.79
C GLY A 22 -4.36 13.20 -11.86
N GLN A 23 -3.76 12.72 -10.75
CA GLN A 23 -3.12 11.41 -10.72
C GLN A 23 -4.13 10.29 -10.55
N THR A 24 -3.73 9.08 -10.90
CA THR A 24 -4.54 7.87 -10.73
C THR A 24 -3.83 6.83 -9.84
N LEU A 25 -4.62 6.10 -9.06
CA LEU A 25 -4.19 4.86 -8.44
C LEU A 25 -4.51 3.70 -9.38
N ALA A 26 -3.72 2.65 -9.31
CA ALA A 26 -3.99 1.40 -10.00
C ALA A 26 -4.59 0.39 -9.02
N TYR A 27 -5.56 -0.42 -9.47
CA TYR A 27 -6.18 -1.43 -8.63
C TYR A 27 -6.70 -2.63 -9.42
N HIS A 28 -6.84 -3.75 -8.72
CA HIS A 28 -7.65 -4.89 -9.14
C HIS A 28 -8.78 -5.14 -8.15
N ALA A 29 -9.95 -5.42 -8.66
CA ALA A 29 -11.12 -5.78 -7.86
C ALA A 29 -11.61 -7.18 -8.27
N THR A 30 -11.74 -8.06 -7.30
CA THR A 30 -12.37 -9.37 -7.45
C THR A 30 -13.80 -9.27 -6.93
N PRO A 31 -14.81 -9.48 -7.78
CA PRO A 31 -16.20 -9.44 -7.33
C PRO A 31 -16.50 -10.62 -6.39
N GLY A 32 -17.38 -10.38 -5.42
CA GLY A 32 -17.73 -11.41 -4.43
C GLY A 32 -18.79 -10.95 -3.45
N LYS A 33 -18.94 -11.69 -2.35
CA LYS A 33 -19.90 -11.43 -1.27
C LYS A 33 -19.16 -11.14 0.03
N GLY A 34 -19.94 -10.72 1.05
CA GLY A 34 -19.44 -10.42 2.40
C GLY A 34 -18.76 -9.06 2.49
N PRO A 35 -18.13 -8.77 3.63
CA PRO A 35 -17.28 -7.59 3.76
C PRO A 35 -16.15 -7.63 2.72
N THR A 36 -15.90 -6.53 2.01
CA THR A 36 -14.79 -6.50 1.05
C THR A 36 -13.46 -6.61 1.79
N VAL A 37 -12.64 -7.57 1.41
CA VAL A 37 -11.25 -7.65 1.89
C VAL A 37 -10.43 -6.66 1.07
N VAL A 38 -9.70 -5.76 1.74
CA VAL A 38 -8.87 -4.74 1.06
C VAL A 38 -7.42 -4.90 1.48
N TRP A 39 -6.53 -5.04 0.50
CA TRP A 39 -5.10 -5.18 0.71
C TRP A 39 -4.39 -3.83 0.77
N PHE A 40 -3.60 -3.64 1.80
CA PHE A 40 -2.74 -2.49 2.05
C PHE A 40 -1.28 -2.92 1.96
N GLY A 41 -0.62 -2.54 0.87
CA GLY A 41 0.77 -2.88 0.57
C GLY A 41 1.79 -2.21 1.50
N GLY A 42 2.99 -2.78 1.57
CA GLY A 42 4.12 -2.22 2.32
C GLY A 42 4.84 -1.10 1.55
N PHE A 43 5.78 -0.45 2.23
CA PHE A 43 6.65 0.57 1.67
C PHE A 43 7.47 0.00 0.49
N LYS A 44 7.45 0.67 -0.66
CA LYS A 44 8.08 0.23 -1.92
C LYS A 44 7.62 -1.14 -2.45
N SER A 45 6.50 -1.65 -2.00
CA SER A 45 5.90 -2.84 -2.60
C SER A 45 4.74 -2.44 -3.52
N ASP A 46 4.34 -3.36 -4.37
CA ASP A 46 3.21 -3.20 -5.27
C ASP A 46 2.11 -4.24 -5.03
N MET A 47 0.98 -4.05 -5.68
CA MET A 47 -0.19 -4.91 -5.55
C MET A 47 -0.03 -6.28 -6.22
N THR A 48 1.08 -6.55 -6.94
CA THR A 48 1.36 -7.83 -7.60
C THR A 48 2.18 -8.77 -6.72
N GLY A 49 2.60 -8.31 -5.55
CA GLY A 49 3.37 -9.09 -4.60
C GLY A 49 2.65 -10.36 -4.14
N SER A 50 3.42 -11.38 -3.75
CA SER A 50 2.95 -12.73 -3.43
C SER A 50 1.82 -12.78 -2.38
N LYS A 51 1.87 -11.89 -1.36
CA LYS A 51 0.80 -11.83 -0.33
C LYS A 51 -0.52 -11.32 -0.93
N ALA A 52 -0.47 -10.26 -1.73
CA ALA A 52 -1.65 -9.68 -2.36
C ALA A 52 -2.33 -10.67 -3.32
N THR A 53 -1.54 -11.36 -4.14
CA THR A 53 -2.04 -12.35 -5.13
C THR A 53 -2.55 -13.62 -4.45
N ALA A 54 -1.89 -14.11 -3.40
CA ALA A 54 -2.38 -15.26 -2.63
C ALA A 54 -3.73 -14.98 -1.96
N ILE A 55 -3.95 -13.75 -1.46
CA ILE A 55 -5.26 -13.37 -0.91
C ILE A 55 -6.30 -13.27 -2.02
N GLU A 56 -5.93 -12.79 -3.21
CA GLU A 56 -6.84 -12.76 -4.36
C GLU A 56 -7.29 -14.18 -4.77
N GLU A 57 -6.37 -15.12 -4.87
CA GLU A 57 -6.67 -16.53 -5.16
C GLU A 57 -7.61 -17.13 -4.10
N TRP A 58 -7.30 -16.89 -2.83
CA TRP A 58 -8.16 -17.29 -1.72
C TRP A 58 -9.56 -16.68 -1.83
N ALA A 59 -9.66 -15.40 -2.15
CA ALA A 59 -10.92 -14.69 -2.29
C ALA A 59 -11.75 -15.24 -3.46
N ARG A 60 -11.13 -15.44 -4.63
CA ARG A 60 -11.77 -16.04 -5.80
C ARG A 60 -12.32 -17.43 -5.50
N ALA A 61 -11.54 -18.29 -4.84
CA ALA A 61 -11.95 -19.65 -4.49
C ALA A 61 -13.17 -19.69 -3.55
N ARG A 62 -13.44 -18.61 -2.81
CA ARG A 62 -14.55 -18.50 -1.84
C ARG A 62 -15.68 -17.57 -2.29
N GLY A 63 -15.57 -16.96 -3.45
CA GLY A 63 -16.52 -15.94 -3.87
C GLY A 63 -16.54 -14.72 -2.94
N GLN A 64 -15.39 -14.40 -2.33
CA GLN A 64 -15.18 -13.27 -1.43
C GLN A 64 -14.83 -12.00 -2.23
N ALA A 65 -15.47 -10.87 -1.93
CA ALA A 65 -15.08 -9.59 -2.51
C ALA A 65 -13.68 -9.18 -2.04
N TYR A 66 -12.81 -8.76 -2.97
CA TYR A 66 -11.43 -8.40 -2.67
C TYR A 66 -10.96 -7.23 -3.53
N VAL A 67 -10.18 -6.32 -2.95
CA VAL A 67 -9.52 -5.21 -3.65
C VAL A 67 -8.05 -5.16 -3.25
N ARG A 68 -7.16 -5.04 -4.22
CA ARG A 68 -5.75 -4.70 -4.05
C ARG A 68 -5.41 -3.50 -4.91
N PHE A 69 -4.54 -2.63 -4.43
CA PHE A 69 -4.24 -1.37 -5.10
C PHE A 69 -2.80 -0.92 -4.83
N ASP A 70 -2.32 -0.04 -5.70
CA ASP A 70 -1.06 0.66 -5.53
C ASP A 70 -1.31 2.08 -5.06
N TYR A 71 -0.58 2.50 -4.02
CA TYR A 71 -0.57 3.88 -3.55
C TYR A 71 0.14 4.79 -4.56
N PHE A 72 -0.09 6.08 -4.45
CA PHE A 72 0.69 7.09 -5.18
C PHE A 72 2.19 6.77 -5.18
N GLY A 73 2.78 6.74 -6.37
CA GLY A 73 4.20 6.46 -6.56
C GLY A 73 4.64 5.02 -6.31
N HIS A 74 3.71 4.07 -6.18
CA HIS A 74 4.00 2.64 -6.06
C HIS A 74 3.46 1.91 -7.29
N GLY A 75 4.12 0.81 -7.67
CA GLY A 75 3.67 -0.09 -8.71
C GLY A 75 3.24 0.62 -10.00
N GLU A 76 1.99 0.41 -10.38
CA GLU A 76 1.38 1.01 -11.58
C GLU A 76 0.57 2.29 -11.29
N ALA A 77 0.52 2.75 -10.03
CA ALA A 77 -0.09 4.04 -9.72
C ALA A 77 0.81 5.19 -10.18
N GLU A 78 0.17 6.27 -10.66
CA GLU A 78 0.90 7.46 -11.05
C GLU A 78 1.56 8.18 -9.87
N GLY A 79 2.58 8.98 -10.18
CA GLY A 79 3.28 9.83 -9.24
C GLY A 79 4.73 9.46 -9.02
N GLU A 80 5.43 10.34 -8.34
CA GLU A 80 6.82 10.13 -7.98
C GLU A 80 6.89 9.60 -6.54
N PHE A 81 7.48 8.43 -6.35
CA PHE A 81 7.62 7.81 -5.02
C PHE A 81 8.21 8.77 -3.98
N ALA A 82 9.23 9.56 -4.37
CA ALA A 82 9.86 10.55 -3.49
C ALA A 82 8.91 11.67 -2.99
N LYS A 83 7.75 11.84 -3.61
CA LYS A 83 6.70 12.78 -3.16
C LYS A 83 5.62 12.12 -2.30
N GLY A 84 5.78 10.84 -2.00
CA GLY A 84 4.87 10.08 -1.13
C GLY A 84 5.09 10.42 0.35
N THR A 85 4.00 10.42 1.11
CA THR A 85 3.98 10.63 2.56
C THR A 85 2.91 9.77 3.21
N ILE A 86 2.96 9.58 4.51
CA ILE A 86 1.94 8.82 5.27
C ILE A 86 0.56 9.45 5.07
N THR A 87 0.47 10.78 5.16
CA THR A 87 -0.78 11.52 4.90
C THR A 87 -1.34 11.22 3.51
N ARG A 88 -0.48 11.23 2.48
CA ARG A 88 -0.90 10.97 1.10
C ARG A 88 -1.38 9.54 0.92
N TRP A 89 -0.60 8.56 1.35
CA TRP A 89 -0.95 7.15 1.22
C TRP A 89 -2.19 6.77 2.04
N ARG A 90 -2.37 7.39 3.21
CA ARG A 90 -3.61 7.27 3.98
C ARG A 90 -4.81 7.86 3.21
N ALA A 91 -4.66 9.01 2.57
CA ALA A 91 -5.72 9.60 1.74
C ALA A 91 -6.07 8.71 0.53
N ASP A 92 -5.08 8.06 -0.08
CA ASP A 92 -5.30 7.08 -1.15
C ASP A 92 -6.09 5.87 -0.64
N ALA A 93 -5.69 5.32 0.51
CA ALA A 93 -6.40 4.21 1.14
C ALA A 93 -7.86 4.57 1.45
N LEU A 94 -8.12 5.75 2.00
CA LEU A 94 -9.49 6.19 2.28
C LEU A 94 -10.33 6.32 1.01
N ALA A 95 -9.76 6.81 -0.09
CA ALA A 95 -10.47 6.86 -1.36
C ALA A 95 -10.80 5.47 -1.91
N VAL A 96 -9.89 4.52 -1.78
CA VAL A 96 -10.17 3.12 -2.14
C VAL A 96 -11.33 2.56 -1.32
N LEU A 97 -11.38 2.83 -0.02
CA LEU A 97 -12.49 2.41 0.84
C LEU A 97 -13.80 3.06 0.43
N ASP A 98 -13.78 4.36 0.19
CA ASP A 98 -14.99 5.14 -0.11
C ASP A 98 -15.56 4.83 -1.50
N GLU A 99 -14.70 4.60 -2.51
CA GLU A 99 -15.12 4.48 -3.91
C GLU A 99 -15.18 3.03 -4.43
N LEU A 100 -14.30 2.14 -3.94
CA LEU A 100 -14.22 0.75 -4.42
C LEU A 100 -14.82 -0.26 -3.44
N ALA A 101 -14.92 0.09 -2.17
CA ALA A 101 -15.45 -0.79 -1.12
C ALA A 101 -16.37 -0.03 -0.16
N PRO A 102 -17.46 0.61 -0.62
CA PRO A 102 -18.29 1.51 0.20
C PRO A 102 -19.08 0.81 1.32
N GLY A 103 -19.14 -0.52 1.31
CA GLY A 103 -19.77 -1.32 2.37
C GLY A 103 -18.80 -1.71 3.49
N PRO A 104 -19.17 -2.71 4.32
CA PRO A 104 -18.28 -3.26 5.34
C PRO A 104 -16.99 -3.81 4.76
N VAL A 105 -15.85 -3.59 5.45
CA VAL A 105 -14.54 -4.05 4.99
C VAL A 105 -13.77 -4.79 6.06
N ILE A 106 -12.86 -5.66 5.62
CA ILE A 106 -11.76 -6.23 6.41
C ILE A 106 -10.47 -5.74 5.77
N LEU A 107 -9.64 -5.03 6.53
CA LEU A 107 -8.36 -4.50 6.03
C LEU A 107 -7.25 -5.51 6.32
N VAL A 108 -6.46 -5.83 5.30
CA VAL A 108 -5.28 -6.69 5.43
C VAL A 108 -4.06 -5.84 5.10
N GLY A 109 -3.26 -5.48 6.10
CA GLY A 109 -2.13 -4.60 5.96
C GLY A 109 -0.79 -5.25 6.28
N SER A 110 0.21 -5.06 5.42
CA SER A 110 1.57 -5.57 5.65
C SER A 110 2.56 -4.41 5.82
N SER A 111 3.41 -4.48 6.86
CA SER A 111 4.44 -3.46 7.14
C SER A 111 3.82 -2.04 7.23
N MET A 112 4.27 -1.07 6.41
CA MET A 112 3.64 0.26 6.28
C MET A 112 2.13 0.16 6.05
N GLY A 113 1.67 -0.78 5.22
CA GLY A 113 0.24 -0.97 4.97
C GLY A 113 -0.53 -1.35 6.23
N GLY A 114 0.10 -2.01 7.19
CA GLY A 114 -0.48 -2.25 8.51
C GLY A 114 -0.70 -0.96 9.29
N TRP A 115 0.25 -0.01 9.24
CA TRP A 115 0.08 1.32 9.83
C TRP A 115 -1.06 2.08 9.16
N ILE A 116 -1.02 2.19 7.82
CA ILE A 116 -2.08 2.86 7.06
C ILE A 116 -3.46 2.25 7.33
N ALA A 117 -3.56 0.92 7.46
CA ALA A 117 -4.81 0.23 7.79
C ALA A 117 -5.34 0.63 9.17
N CYS A 118 -4.47 0.73 10.18
CA CYS A 118 -4.85 1.23 11.50
C CYS A 118 -5.35 2.68 11.43
N LEU A 119 -4.63 3.56 10.73
CA LEU A 119 -5.04 4.95 10.55
C LEU A 119 -6.37 5.08 9.78
N ALA A 120 -6.61 4.23 8.80
CA ALA A 120 -7.87 4.19 8.06
C ALA A 120 -9.02 3.70 8.95
N ALA A 121 -8.80 2.66 9.77
CA ALA A 121 -9.80 2.12 10.68
C ALA A 121 -10.23 3.17 11.73
N MET A 122 -9.32 3.99 12.22
CA MET A 122 -9.65 5.09 13.14
C MET A 122 -10.59 6.14 12.53
N VAL A 123 -10.57 6.31 11.20
CA VAL A 123 -11.40 7.29 10.47
C VAL A 123 -12.68 6.68 9.93
N ARG A 124 -12.73 5.38 9.76
CA ARG A 124 -13.89 4.63 9.25
C ARG A 124 -14.32 3.50 10.22
N PRO A 125 -14.54 3.80 11.52
CA PRO A 125 -14.81 2.78 12.53
C PRO A 125 -16.10 1.99 12.24
N GLU A 126 -17.11 2.61 11.62
CA GLU A 126 -18.37 1.95 11.27
C GLU A 126 -18.24 1.04 10.03
N GLN A 127 -17.27 1.30 9.19
CA GLN A 127 -17.03 0.53 7.97
C GLN A 127 -16.09 -0.66 8.19
N VAL A 128 -15.06 -0.47 9.02
CA VAL A 128 -14.02 -1.47 9.26
C VAL A 128 -14.48 -2.50 10.30
N GLN A 129 -14.77 -3.71 9.85
CA GLN A 129 -15.19 -4.82 10.70
C GLN A 129 -14.04 -5.64 11.27
N GLY A 130 -12.84 -5.53 10.68
CA GLY A 130 -11.67 -6.27 11.15
C GLY A 130 -10.38 -5.80 10.51
N LEU A 131 -9.27 -6.11 11.22
CA LEU A 131 -7.90 -5.86 10.79
C LEU A 131 -7.13 -7.17 10.83
N VAL A 132 -6.39 -7.46 9.76
CA VAL A 132 -5.37 -8.51 9.70
C VAL A 132 -4.03 -7.82 9.44
N LEU A 133 -3.14 -7.88 10.40
CA LEU A 133 -1.87 -7.16 10.38
C LEU A 133 -0.71 -8.14 10.24
N VAL A 134 0.04 -8.02 9.14
CA VAL A 134 1.20 -8.86 8.83
C VAL A 134 2.46 -8.06 9.06
N ALA A 135 3.16 -8.33 10.16
CA ALA A 135 4.35 -7.58 10.57
C ALA A 135 4.15 -6.06 10.43
N PRO A 136 3.12 -5.47 11.05
CA PRO A 136 2.82 -4.05 10.90
C PRO A 136 3.98 -3.22 11.42
N ALA A 137 4.23 -2.10 10.76
CA ALA A 137 5.31 -1.19 11.12
C ALA A 137 4.75 0.23 11.39
N PRO A 138 3.98 0.44 12.48
CA PRO A 138 3.61 1.78 12.91
C PRO A 138 4.87 2.57 13.24
N ASP A 139 4.85 3.87 12.99
CA ASP A 139 5.97 4.79 13.25
C ASP A 139 7.30 4.34 12.60
N PHE A 140 7.25 3.58 11.47
CA PHE A 140 8.47 3.06 10.87
C PHE A 140 9.45 4.16 10.44
N THR A 141 8.96 5.35 10.15
CA THR A 141 9.77 6.53 9.83
C THR A 141 10.66 6.94 11.01
N GLU A 142 10.13 6.93 12.22
CA GLU A 142 10.87 7.23 13.44
C GLU A 142 11.59 5.97 13.97
N LYS A 143 10.86 4.87 14.15
CA LYS A 143 11.35 3.70 14.91
C LYS A 143 12.29 2.79 14.12
N LEU A 144 12.11 2.70 12.80
CA LEU A 144 12.94 1.83 11.96
C LEU A 144 13.95 2.65 11.14
N MET A 145 13.55 3.74 10.51
CA MET A 145 14.46 4.56 9.71
C MET A 145 15.30 5.52 10.55
N GLY A 146 14.72 6.10 11.59
CA GLY A 146 15.41 7.05 12.47
C GLY A 146 16.77 6.57 12.97
N PRO A 147 16.89 5.36 13.54
CA PRO A 147 18.16 4.80 14.00
C PRO A 147 19.22 4.59 12.89
N GLU A 148 18.81 4.48 11.64
CA GLU A 148 19.72 4.30 10.50
C GLU A 148 20.25 5.63 9.94
N ILE A 149 19.68 6.77 10.35
CA ILE A 149 20.08 8.10 9.88
C ILE A 149 21.38 8.51 10.58
N ASP A 150 22.51 8.16 9.98
CA ASP A 150 23.84 8.56 10.41
C ASP A 150 24.14 10.04 10.06
N ALA A 151 25.37 10.50 10.35
CA ALA A 151 25.78 11.87 10.08
C ALA A 151 25.76 12.23 8.59
N ALA A 152 26.04 11.28 7.69
CA ALA A 152 26.02 11.48 6.25
C ALA A 152 24.58 11.57 5.73
N ALA A 153 23.71 10.68 6.16
CA ALA A 153 22.28 10.69 5.85
C ALA A 153 21.62 11.99 6.33
N ARG A 154 21.93 12.42 7.56
CA ARG A 154 21.42 13.66 8.13
C ARG A 154 21.85 14.88 7.29
N ARG A 155 23.11 14.97 6.91
CA ARG A 155 23.60 16.04 6.04
C ARG A 155 22.89 16.03 4.68
N ALA A 156 22.71 14.87 4.05
CA ALA A 156 21.98 14.77 2.79
C ALA A 156 20.52 15.26 2.93
N LEU A 157 19.83 14.87 4.01
CA LEU A 157 18.49 15.37 4.30
C LEU A 157 18.45 16.88 4.55
N GLU A 158 19.47 17.47 5.19
CA GLU A 158 19.57 18.91 5.43
C GLU A 158 19.85 19.70 4.14
N GLU A 159 20.79 19.24 3.32
CA GLU A 159 21.25 19.96 2.12
C GLU A 159 20.31 19.78 0.91
N THR A 160 19.82 18.56 0.71
CA THR A 160 19.02 18.20 -0.49
C THR A 160 17.56 17.82 -0.20
N GLY A 161 17.23 17.57 1.06
CA GLY A 161 15.92 17.04 1.47
C GLY A 161 15.74 15.55 1.21
N VAL A 162 16.77 14.85 0.71
CA VAL A 162 16.69 13.43 0.31
C VAL A 162 17.92 12.67 0.78
N TRP A 163 17.67 11.53 1.41
CA TRP A 163 18.67 10.51 1.70
C TRP A 163 18.41 9.28 0.84
N MET A 164 19.42 8.85 0.08
CA MET A 164 19.36 7.59 -0.67
C MET A 164 19.70 6.44 0.27
N ARG A 165 18.66 5.81 0.83
CA ARG A 165 18.83 4.70 1.77
C ARG A 165 19.31 3.47 1.03
N PRO A 166 20.43 2.83 1.46
CA PRO A 166 20.87 1.55 0.90
C PRO A 166 19.79 0.47 1.04
N SER A 167 19.78 -0.49 0.13
CA SER A 167 18.87 -1.62 0.16
C SER A 167 19.65 -2.91 -0.01
N ASP A 168 19.37 -3.90 0.85
CA ASP A 168 19.93 -5.25 0.73
C ASP A 168 19.34 -6.04 -0.46
N TYR A 169 18.26 -5.54 -1.06
CA TYR A 169 17.48 -6.24 -2.08
C TYR A 169 17.42 -5.52 -3.43
N GLY A 170 18.22 -4.48 -3.65
CA GLY A 170 18.23 -3.75 -4.91
C GLY A 170 18.89 -2.37 -4.82
N GLU A 171 18.53 -1.50 -5.77
CA GLU A 171 19.06 -0.14 -5.82
C GLU A 171 18.65 0.69 -4.59
N PRO A 172 19.51 1.62 -4.14
CA PRO A 172 19.16 2.58 -3.11
C PRO A 172 17.88 3.35 -3.47
N TYR A 173 17.10 3.72 -2.48
CA TYR A 173 15.84 4.42 -2.70
C TYR A 173 15.73 5.68 -1.85
N PRO A 174 14.98 6.69 -2.34
CA PRO A 174 14.91 7.97 -1.67
C PRO A 174 14.04 7.90 -0.41
N ILE A 175 14.60 8.35 0.70
CA ILE A 175 13.88 8.75 1.90
C ILE A 175 13.92 10.27 1.94
N THR A 176 12.76 10.90 1.98
CA THR A 176 12.68 12.36 1.95
C THR A 176 12.44 12.93 3.34
N ARG A 177 12.91 14.15 3.57
CA ARG A 177 12.60 14.89 4.79
C ARG A 177 11.10 15.00 4.99
N SER A 178 10.34 15.28 3.92
CA SER A 178 8.89 15.40 3.98
C SER A 178 8.19 14.11 4.42
N LEU A 179 8.69 12.94 4.04
CA LEU A 179 8.17 11.64 4.52
C LEU A 179 8.40 11.50 6.03
N LEU A 180 9.62 11.81 6.50
CA LEU A 180 9.97 11.69 7.92
C LEU A 180 9.13 12.65 8.77
N GLU A 181 9.12 13.95 8.41
CA GLU A 181 8.34 14.98 9.11
C GLU A 181 6.82 14.72 9.07
N ASP A 182 6.32 14.12 8.01
CA ASP A 182 4.91 13.76 7.91
C ASP A 182 4.59 12.55 8.78
N GLY A 183 5.50 11.57 8.85
CA GLY A 183 5.36 10.41 9.73
C GLY A 183 5.22 10.78 11.20
N ASP A 184 5.95 11.79 11.63
CA ASP A 184 5.92 12.30 13.03
C ASP A 184 4.55 12.88 13.45
N ARG A 185 3.60 13.04 12.53
CA ARG A 185 2.25 13.58 12.79
C ARG A 185 1.22 12.50 13.14
N TRP A 186 1.57 11.27 12.94
CA TRP A 186 0.66 10.13 13.03
C TRP A 186 1.08 9.16 14.13
#